data_034f069bc8464b2ed0c9a04425007ff1
#
_entry.id   034f069bc8464b2ed0c9a04425007ff1
#
_cell.length_a   1.000
_cell.length_b   1.000
_cell.length_c   1.000
_cell.angle_alpha   90.00
_cell.angle_beta   90.00
_cell.angle_gamma   90.00
#
_symmetry.space_group_name_H-M   'P 1'
#
loop_
_entity.id
_entity.type
_entity.pdbx_description
1 polymer ?
#
loop_
_entity_poly.entity_id
_entity_poly.type
_entity_poly.pdbx_seq_one_letter_code
_entity_poly.pdbx_strand_id
1 'polypeptide(L)'
;RYSNLLELPEGADLGEAVSNAMGAIEDENEELRGVLPKDYSKLDNPTLATLLKTFSEIPMDVEGDMFGKVYEYFLGKFAMAEGQRGGEFFTPTSLVRLIVEVIEPYKGRIFAPACGSGGMFVQSADFVSSHQGNPSDEISIYGQEQVAEAGRLARMNLRVHGLSGDIRQANSYYEDVHES
;
A
#
# COMPACT_ATOMS: atom_id res chain seq x y z
N ARG A 1 -8.34 3.22 -18.15
CA ARG A 1 -6.97 3.78 -18.08
C ARG A 1 -7.03 5.15 -17.42
N TYR A 2 -5.95 5.58 -16.77
CA TYR A 2 -5.87 6.89 -16.12
C TYR A 2 -6.15 8.05 -17.10
N SER A 3 -5.62 7.96 -18.31
CA SER A 3 -5.89 8.93 -19.38
C SER A 3 -7.37 9.18 -19.64
N ASN A 4 -8.21 8.15 -19.52
CA ASN A 4 -9.66 8.29 -19.75
C ASN A 4 -10.32 9.19 -18.70
N LEU A 5 -9.79 9.28 -17.50
CA LEU A 5 -10.30 10.18 -16.45
C LEU A 5 -9.97 11.65 -16.75
N LEU A 6 -8.82 11.90 -17.40
CA LEU A 6 -8.39 13.24 -17.80
C LEU A 6 -9.14 13.79 -19.02
N GLU A 7 -9.66 12.89 -19.86
CA GLU A 7 -10.37 13.20 -21.11
C GLU A 7 -11.89 13.29 -20.95
N LEU A 8 -12.40 13.19 -19.71
CA LEU A 8 -13.83 13.29 -19.46
C LEU A 8 -14.37 14.70 -19.84
N PRO A 9 -15.57 14.77 -20.43
CA PRO A 9 -16.16 16.05 -20.84
C PRO A 9 -16.46 16.95 -19.63
N GLU A 10 -16.47 18.27 -19.87
CA GLU A 10 -16.90 19.24 -18.86
C GLU A 10 -18.30 18.89 -18.35
N GLY A 11 -18.44 18.82 -17.02
CA GLY A 11 -19.70 18.47 -16.36
C GLY A 11 -19.89 16.99 -16.05
N ALA A 12 -18.94 16.11 -16.42
CA ALA A 12 -18.97 14.72 -15.97
C ALA A 12 -18.80 14.62 -14.45
N ASP A 13 -19.42 13.61 -13.83
CA ASP A 13 -19.21 13.30 -12.43
C ASP A 13 -17.85 12.57 -12.26
N LEU A 14 -16.82 13.35 -11.88
CA LEU A 14 -15.48 12.84 -11.66
C LEU A 14 -15.43 11.88 -10.44
N GLY A 15 -16.25 12.12 -9.42
CA GLY A 15 -16.33 11.24 -8.24
C GLY A 15 -16.82 9.85 -8.60
N GLU A 16 -17.86 9.75 -9.40
CA GLU A 16 -18.36 8.49 -9.92
C GLU A 16 -17.35 7.81 -10.85
N ALA A 17 -16.74 8.57 -11.75
CA ALA A 17 -15.75 8.03 -12.69
C ALA A 17 -14.51 7.45 -11.98
N VAL A 18 -13.99 8.12 -10.94
CA VAL A 18 -12.87 7.62 -10.13
C VAL A 18 -13.30 6.39 -9.33
N SER A 19 -14.48 6.41 -8.72
CA SER A 19 -15.03 5.25 -7.98
C SER A 19 -15.16 4.02 -8.87
N ASN A 20 -15.64 4.19 -10.10
CA ASN A 20 -15.75 3.12 -11.09
C ASN A 20 -14.37 2.61 -11.53
N ALA A 21 -13.38 3.50 -11.69
CA ALA A 21 -12.01 3.10 -12.00
C ALA A 21 -11.37 2.28 -10.87
N MET A 22 -11.62 2.64 -9.61
CA MET A 22 -11.17 1.84 -8.46
C MET A 22 -11.82 0.47 -8.42
N GLY A 23 -13.12 0.38 -8.72
CA GLY A 23 -13.82 -0.90 -8.89
C GLY A 23 -13.19 -1.79 -9.95
N ALA A 24 -12.91 -1.22 -11.13
CA ALA A 24 -12.27 -1.96 -12.22
C ALA A 24 -10.87 -2.47 -11.87
N ILE A 25 -10.09 -1.70 -11.09
CA ILE A 25 -8.78 -2.16 -10.59
C ILE A 25 -8.95 -3.35 -9.64
N GLU A 26 -9.94 -3.34 -8.75
CA GLU A 26 -10.22 -4.46 -7.85
C GLU A 26 -10.69 -5.71 -8.60
N ASP A 27 -11.47 -5.54 -9.65
CA ASP A 27 -11.94 -6.66 -10.48
C ASP A 27 -10.79 -7.37 -11.20
N GLU A 28 -9.75 -6.63 -11.58
CA GLU A 28 -8.55 -7.16 -12.22
C GLU A 28 -7.48 -7.65 -11.20
N ASN A 29 -7.62 -7.30 -9.91
CA ASN A 29 -6.66 -7.62 -8.85
C ASN A 29 -7.37 -8.18 -7.62
N GLU A 30 -7.48 -9.48 -7.53
CA GLU A 30 -8.22 -10.16 -6.45
C GLU A 30 -7.72 -9.77 -5.05
N GLU A 31 -6.41 -9.58 -4.88
CA GLU A 31 -5.77 -9.16 -3.62
C GLU A 31 -6.18 -7.76 -3.15
N LEU A 32 -6.66 -6.91 -4.08
CA LEU A 32 -7.14 -5.56 -3.78
C LEU A 32 -8.66 -5.50 -3.58
N ARG A 33 -9.38 -6.62 -3.68
CA ARG A 33 -10.84 -6.63 -3.56
C ARG A 33 -11.30 -6.09 -2.21
N GLY A 34 -12.12 -5.02 -2.23
CA GLY A 34 -12.62 -4.32 -1.04
C GLY A 34 -11.57 -3.44 -0.34
N VAL A 35 -10.40 -3.25 -0.96
CA VAL A 35 -9.28 -2.47 -0.39
C VAL A 35 -9.35 -1.01 -0.80
N LEU A 36 -9.65 -0.73 -2.08
CA LEU A 36 -9.62 0.63 -2.61
C LEU A 36 -10.85 1.45 -2.16
N PRO A 37 -10.66 2.70 -1.75
CA PRO A 37 -11.79 3.58 -1.43
C PRO A 37 -12.61 3.87 -2.70
N LYS A 38 -13.94 3.90 -2.55
CA LYS A 38 -14.90 4.17 -3.65
C LYS A 38 -15.85 5.32 -3.35
N ASP A 39 -15.58 6.11 -2.32
CA ASP A 39 -16.42 7.23 -1.90
C ASP A 39 -15.74 8.56 -2.21
N TYR A 40 -15.63 8.84 -3.50
CA TYR A 40 -15.07 10.10 -4.02
C TYR A 40 -16.12 11.18 -4.22
N SER A 41 -17.39 10.87 -4.01
CA SER A 41 -18.50 11.84 -4.11
C SER A 41 -18.44 12.94 -3.05
N LYS A 42 -17.65 12.75 -1.99
CA LYS A 42 -17.37 13.76 -0.95
C LYS A 42 -16.46 14.90 -1.41
N LEU A 43 -15.72 14.68 -2.49
CA LEU A 43 -14.84 15.69 -3.08
C LEU A 43 -15.54 16.35 -4.26
N ASP A 44 -15.41 17.66 -4.36
CA ASP A 44 -15.94 18.40 -5.49
C ASP A 44 -15.14 18.14 -6.79
N ASN A 45 -15.79 18.28 -7.92
CA ASN A 45 -15.17 18.08 -9.23
C ASN A 45 -13.91 18.94 -9.47
N PRO A 46 -13.85 20.23 -9.10
CA PRO A 46 -12.63 21.03 -9.24
C PRO A 46 -11.45 20.47 -8.46
N THR A 47 -11.67 20.00 -7.23
CA THR A 47 -10.63 19.37 -6.40
C THR A 47 -10.14 18.07 -7.05
N LEU A 48 -11.05 17.20 -7.49
CA LEU A 48 -10.70 15.96 -8.18
C LEU A 48 -9.94 16.21 -9.49
N ALA A 49 -10.39 17.17 -10.29
CA ALA A 49 -9.71 17.54 -11.53
C ALA A 49 -8.28 18.04 -11.28
N THR A 50 -8.10 18.85 -10.23
CA THR A 50 -6.77 19.34 -9.83
C THR A 50 -5.87 18.19 -9.39
N LEU A 51 -6.37 17.25 -8.57
CA LEU A 51 -5.64 16.07 -8.14
C LEU A 51 -5.24 15.18 -9.32
N LEU A 52 -6.19 14.86 -10.20
CA LEU A 52 -5.91 14.07 -11.40
C LEU A 52 -4.85 14.74 -12.27
N LYS A 53 -4.95 16.05 -12.50
CA LYS A 53 -3.94 16.79 -13.26
C LYS A 53 -2.56 16.72 -12.61
N THR A 54 -2.48 16.95 -11.31
CA THR A 54 -1.21 16.90 -10.56
C THR A 54 -0.57 15.52 -10.66
N PHE A 55 -1.35 14.45 -10.48
CA PHE A 55 -0.82 13.10 -10.62
C PHE A 55 -0.43 12.73 -12.07
N SER A 56 -1.03 13.35 -13.08
CA SER A 56 -0.65 13.13 -14.48
C SER A 56 0.74 13.66 -14.83
N GLU A 57 1.27 14.57 -14.03
CA GLU A 57 2.61 15.13 -14.21
C GLU A 57 3.73 14.20 -13.66
N ILE A 58 3.36 13.13 -12.94
CA ILE A 58 4.31 12.13 -12.45
C ILE A 58 4.77 11.27 -13.63
N PRO A 59 6.07 11.21 -13.94
CA PRO A 59 6.58 10.36 -15.01
C PRO A 59 6.26 8.90 -14.74
N MET A 60 5.71 8.18 -15.74
CA MET A 60 5.33 6.76 -15.63
C MET A 60 6.42 5.82 -16.13
N ASP A 61 7.47 6.34 -16.75
CA ASP A 61 8.57 5.62 -17.42
C ASP A 61 9.87 5.61 -16.62
N VAL A 62 9.78 5.83 -15.29
CA VAL A 62 10.96 5.84 -14.42
C VAL A 62 11.32 4.41 -14.01
N GLU A 63 12.58 4.04 -14.21
CA GLU A 63 13.11 2.75 -13.76
C GLU A 63 13.10 2.62 -12.24
N GLY A 64 12.80 1.43 -11.74
CA GLY A 64 12.77 1.08 -10.33
C GLY A 64 11.44 1.36 -9.64
N ASP A 65 11.42 1.19 -8.32
CA ASP A 65 10.23 1.35 -7.49
C ASP A 65 9.93 2.82 -7.12
N MET A 66 9.62 3.64 -8.11
CA MET A 66 9.27 5.03 -7.87
C MET A 66 7.89 5.17 -7.20
N PHE A 67 6.91 4.36 -7.64
CA PHE A 67 5.55 4.46 -7.10
C PHE A 67 5.49 4.03 -5.64
N GLY A 68 6.21 2.99 -5.25
CA GLY A 68 6.34 2.60 -3.86
C GLY A 68 6.96 3.70 -3.00
N LYS A 69 8.02 4.35 -3.46
CA LYS A 69 8.65 5.48 -2.75
C LYS A 69 7.72 6.68 -2.61
N VAL A 70 6.94 7.02 -3.65
CA VAL A 70 5.92 8.06 -3.59
C VAL A 70 4.84 7.68 -2.58
N TYR A 71 4.37 6.44 -2.59
CA TYR A 71 3.38 5.93 -1.66
C TYR A 71 3.87 5.99 -0.21
N GLU A 72 5.08 5.52 0.09
CA GLU A 72 5.70 5.61 1.41
C GLU A 72 5.86 7.06 1.89
N TYR A 73 6.25 7.97 0.99
CA TYR A 73 6.34 9.39 1.31
C TYR A 73 5.00 9.95 1.79
N PHE A 74 3.91 9.66 1.07
CA PHE A 74 2.57 10.11 1.46
C PHE A 74 2.11 9.44 2.75
N LEU A 75 2.31 8.15 2.94
CA LEU A 75 2.00 7.47 4.21
C LEU A 75 2.70 8.15 5.39
N GLY A 76 3.99 8.44 5.25
CA GLY A 76 4.75 9.15 6.29
C GLY A 76 4.22 10.56 6.56
N LYS A 77 3.80 11.30 5.52
CA LYS A 77 3.21 12.64 5.67
C LYS A 77 1.85 12.59 6.35
N PHE A 78 0.99 11.66 5.99
CA PHE A 78 -0.32 11.48 6.64
C PHE A 78 -0.17 11.07 8.10
N ALA A 79 0.73 10.15 8.41
CA ALA A 79 1.02 9.75 9.78
C ALA A 79 1.46 10.93 10.65
N MET A 80 2.31 11.80 10.12
CA MET A 80 2.73 13.03 10.84
C MET A 80 1.58 14.04 11.00
N ALA A 81 0.69 14.15 10.02
CA ALA A 81 -0.44 15.08 10.07
C ALA A 81 -1.52 14.64 11.07
N GLU A 82 -1.71 13.34 11.26
CA GLU A 82 -2.66 12.77 12.21
C GLU A 82 -2.13 12.75 13.68
N GLY A 83 -0.87 13.11 13.89
CA GLY A 83 -0.26 13.20 15.21
C GLY A 83 -0.12 11.84 15.91
N GLN A 84 -0.52 11.75 17.21
CA GLN A 84 -0.33 10.51 17.98
C GLN A 84 -1.03 9.28 17.38
N ARG A 85 -2.13 9.45 16.66
CA ARG A 85 -2.84 8.36 15.98
C ARG A 85 -2.10 7.85 14.75
N GLY A 86 -1.34 8.71 14.08
CA GLY A 86 -0.52 8.32 12.92
C GLY A 86 0.59 7.34 13.24
N GLY A 87 1.12 7.35 14.46
CA GLY A 87 2.12 6.40 14.93
C GLY A 87 1.62 4.95 15.09
N GLU A 88 0.30 4.75 15.12
CA GLU A 88 -0.28 3.40 15.16
C GLU A 88 -0.18 2.69 13.79
N PHE A 89 -0.05 3.44 12.70
CA PHE A 89 -0.07 2.91 11.34
C PHE A 89 1.27 2.95 10.62
N PHE A 90 2.18 3.81 11.08
CA PHE A 90 3.43 4.06 10.37
C PHE A 90 4.63 4.05 11.32
N THR A 91 5.51 3.08 11.11
CA THR A 91 6.83 3.05 11.76
C THR A 91 7.86 3.74 10.85
N PRO A 92 8.68 4.67 11.37
CA PRO A 92 9.71 5.32 10.56
C PRO A 92 10.59 4.33 9.81
N THR A 93 10.78 4.54 8.51
CA THR A 93 11.52 3.64 7.61
C THR A 93 12.94 3.35 8.12
N SER A 94 13.59 4.33 8.76
CA SER A 94 14.93 4.14 9.34
C SER A 94 14.96 3.09 10.48
N LEU A 95 13.91 3.06 11.29
CA LEU A 95 13.77 2.08 12.38
C LEU A 95 13.45 0.70 11.81
N VAL A 96 12.52 0.64 10.87
CA VAL A 96 12.16 -0.61 10.18
C VAL A 96 13.38 -1.22 9.50
N ARG A 97 14.15 -0.41 8.77
CA ARG A 97 15.38 -0.84 8.12
C ARG A 97 16.40 -1.38 9.09
N LEU A 98 16.61 -0.71 10.23
CA LEU A 98 17.51 -1.21 11.27
C LEU A 98 17.09 -2.61 11.76
N ILE A 99 15.80 -2.82 11.99
CA ILE A 99 15.28 -4.12 12.44
C ILE A 99 15.52 -5.19 11.37
N VAL A 100 15.22 -4.88 10.11
CA VAL A 100 15.41 -5.81 8.98
C VAL A 100 16.89 -6.18 8.79
N GLU A 101 17.79 -5.20 8.89
CA GLU A 101 19.24 -5.45 8.82
C GLU A 101 19.76 -6.36 9.97
N VAL A 102 19.10 -6.33 11.13
CA VAL A 102 19.43 -7.22 12.26
C VAL A 102 18.86 -8.63 12.08
N ILE A 103 17.64 -8.73 11.50
CA ILE A 103 16.97 -10.03 11.28
C ILE A 103 17.56 -10.77 10.08
N GLU A 104 18.04 -10.06 9.06
CA GLU A 104 18.61 -10.59 7.82
C GLU A 104 17.67 -11.61 7.13
N PRO A 105 16.49 -11.18 6.65
CA PRO A 105 15.47 -12.08 6.09
C PRO A 105 15.79 -12.48 4.63
N TYR A 106 16.81 -13.31 4.43
CA TYR A 106 17.22 -13.74 3.09
C TYR A 106 16.17 -14.59 2.37
N LYS A 107 15.46 -15.46 3.12
CA LYS A 107 14.44 -16.35 2.55
C LYS A 107 13.53 -16.97 3.60
N GLY A 108 12.37 -17.45 3.17
CA GLY A 108 11.41 -18.17 4.00
C GLY A 108 10.16 -17.37 4.31
N ARG A 109 9.48 -17.72 5.39
CA ARG A 109 8.24 -17.07 5.81
C ARG A 109 8.54 -15.88 6.70
N ILE A 110 7.99 -14.73 6.34
CA ILE A 110 8.02 -13.51 7.16
C ILE A 110 6.63 -13.32 7.74
N PHE A 111 6.51 -13.36 9.05
CA PHE A 111 5.26 -13.12 9.77
C PHE A 111 5.36 -11.89 10.65
N ALA A 112 4.41 -10.99 10.52
CA ALA A 112 4.25 -9.83 11.40
C ALA A 112 2.88 -9.86 12.06
N PRO A 113 2.81 -10.09 13.41
CA PRO A 113 1.55 -10.19 14.15
C PRO A 113 0.85 -8.86 14.39
N ALA A 114 1.48 -7.75 14.07
CA ALA A 114 0.95 -6.39 14.10
C ALA A 114 1.61 -5.59 12.96
N CYS A 115 1.20 -5.92 11.73
CA CYS A 115 1.94 -5.47 10.54
C CYS A 115 1.74 -3.98 10.20
N GLY A 116 0.77 -3.31 10.81
CA GLY A 116 0.47 -1.90 10.52
C GLY A 116 0.22 -1.68 9.02
N SER A 117 0.90 -0.72 8.43
CA SER A 117 0.87 -0.43 7.00
C SER A 117 1.79 -1.33 6.15
N GLY A 118 2.41 -2.35 6.73
CA GLY A 118 3.23 -3.32 5.99
C GLY A 118 4.67 -2.87 5.69
N GLY A 119 5.16 -1.80 6.29
CA GLY A 119 6.49 -1.26 6.02
C GLY A 119 7.62 -2.27 6.27
N MET A 120 7.47 -3.16 7.26
CA MET A 120 8.44 -4.22 7.55
C MET A 120 8.60 -5.18 6.36
N PHE A 121 7.51 -5.52 5.69
CA PHE A 121 7.53 -6.42 4.53
C PHE A 121 8.22 -5.80 3.33
N VAL A 122 7.94 -4.52 3.07
CA VAL A 122 8.58 -3.76 1.98
C VAL A 122 10.09 -3.70 2.20
N GLN A 123 10.53 -3.34 3.40
CA GLN A 123 11.96 -3.28 3.72
C GLN A 123 12.63 -4.67 3.70
N SER A 124 11.90 -5.72 4.05
CA SER A 124 12.41 -7.10 3.91
C SER A 124 12.59 -7.49 2.44
N ALA A 125 11.67 -7.11 1.57
CA ALA A 125 11.81 -7.33 0.14
C ALA A 125 12.98 -6.52 -0.46
N ASP A 126 13.15 -5.28 -0.05
CA ASP A 126 14.30 -4.44 -0.42
C ASP A 126 15.63 -5.05 0.04
N PHE A 127 15.66 -5.64 1.24
CA PHE A 127 16.82 -6.35 1.74
C PHE A 127 17.17 -7.54 0.83
N VAL A 128 16.20 -8.39 0.49
CA VAL A 128 16.41 -9.53 -0.42
C VAL A 128 16.91 -9.04 -1.78
N SER A 129 16.29 -8.02 -2.35
CA SER A 129 16.68 -7.44 -3.64
C SER A 129 18.10 -6.89 -3.62
N SER A 130 18.51 -6.21 -2.54
CA SER A 130 19.86 -5.65 -2.39
C SER A 130 20.94 -6.72 -2.27
N HIS A 131 20.55 -7.95 -1.87
CA HIS A 131 21.41 -9.12 -1.80
C HIS A 131 21.27 -10.08 -3.00
N GLN A 132 20.85 -9.54 -4.15
CA GLN A 132 20.72 -10.25 -5.43
C GLN A 132 19.66 -11.37 -5.44
N GLY A 133 18.75 -11.40 -4.46
CA GLY A 133 17.59 -12.28 -4.43
C GLY A 133 16.39 -11.68 -5.17
N ASN A 134 15.44 -12.54 -5.52
CA ASN A 134 14.13 -12.11 -6.00
C ASN A 134 13.11 -12.29 -4.86
N PRO A 135 12.54 -11.21 -4.28
CA PRO A 135 11.62 -11.32 -3.16
C PRO A 135 10.44 -12.26 -3.42
N SER A 136 9.91 -12.27 -4.64
CA SER A 136 8.77 -13.13 -5.00
C SER A 136 9.07 -14.63 -4.95
N ASP A 137 10.34 -15.00 -5.08
CA ASP A 137 10.79 -16.39 -5.08
C ASP A 137 11.33 -16.81 -3.70
N GLU A 138 11.92 -15.86 -2.97
CA GLU A 138 12.66 -16.17 -1.73
C GLU A 138 11.81 -16.02 -0.47
N ILE A 139 10.85 -15.08 -0.44
CA ILE A 139 10.07 -14.80 0.76
C ILE A 139 8.57 -14.95 0.56
N SER A 140 7.89 -15.43 1.60
CA SER A 140 6.42 -15.48 1.68
C SER A 140 5.94 -14.60 2.83
N ILE A 141 5.04 -13.68 2.54
CA ILE A 141 4.62 -12.63 3.46
C ILE A 141 3.28 -12.98 4.09
N TYR A 142 3.24 -12.93 5.42
CA TYR A 142 2.05 -13.16 6.24
C TYR A 142 1.93 -12.02 7.27
N GLY A 143 0.80 -11.34 7.27
CA GLY A 143 0.53 -10.25 8.19
C GLY A 143 -0.76 -10.42 8.94
N GLN A 144 -0.76 -10.01 10.20
CA GLN A 144 -1.95 -9.92 11.01
C GLN A 144 -2.05 -8.50 11.54
N GLU A 145 -3.25 -7.90 11.47
CA GLU A 145 -3.49 -6.53 11.91
C GLU A 145 -4.88 -6.41 12.52
N GLN A 146 -4.98 -5.80 13.69
CA GLN A 146 -6.25 -5.62 14.38
C GLN A 146 -7.12 -4.55 13.72
N VAL A 147 -6.49 -3.47 13.25
CA VAL A 147 -7.18 -2.32 12.67
C VAL A 147 -7.40 -2.53 11.18
N ALA A 148 -8.65 -2.65 10.76
CA ALA A 148 -9.02 -2.92 9.36
C ALA A 148 -8.39 -1.92 8.37
N GLU A 149 -8.34 -0.64 8.73
CA GLU A 149 -7.75 0.45 7.93
C GLU A 149 -6.24 0.21 7.69
N ALA A 150 -5.50 -0.13 8.74
CA ALA A 150 -4.08 -0.43 8.64
C ALA A 150 -3.82 -1.68 7.79
N GLY A 151 -4.64 -2.72 7.96
CA GLY A 151 -4.58 -3.92 7.10
C GLY A 151 -4.87 -3.63 5.63
N ARG A 152 -5.78 -2.69 5.33
CA ARG A 152 -6.01 -2.23 3.95
C ARG A 152 -4.80 -1.48 3.40
N LEU A 153 -4.20 -0.59 4.20
CA LEU A 153 -2.97 0.12 3.81
C LEU A 153 -1.82 -0.86 3.56
N ALA A 154 -1.68 -1.91 4.37
CA ALA A 154 -0.68 -2.95 4.16
C ALA A 154 -0.84 -3.66 2.81
N ARG A 155 -2.07 -4.08 2.46
CA ARG A 155 -2.35 -4.71 1.15
C ARG A 155 -2.05 -3.78 -0.01
N MET A 156 -2.44 -2.50 0.09
CA MET A 156 -2.10 -1.50 -0.92
C MET A 156 -0.59 -1.31 -1.04
N ASN A 157 0.10 -1.20 0.09
CA ASN A 157 1.54 -1.01 0.14
C ASN A 157 2.29 -2.16 -0.53
N LEU A 158 1.96 -3.41 -0.19
CA LEU A 158 2.52 -4.58 -0.85
C LEU A 158 2.30 -4.52 -2.37
N ARG A 159 1.07 -4.23 -2.79
CA ARG A 159 0.73 -4.24 -4.22
C ARG A 159 1.43 -3.14 -5.02
N VAL A 160 1.59 -1.96 -4.46
CA VAL A 160 2.31 -0.84 -5.10
C VAL A 160 3.79 -1.19 -5.30
N HIS A 161 4.38 -1.95 -4.36
CA HIS A 161 5.76 -2.46 -4.46
C HIS A 161 5.88 -3.77 -5.27
N GLY A 162 4.79 -4.23 -5.92
CA GLY A 162 4.80 -5.46 -6.71
C GLY A 162 4.92 -6.74 -5.88
N LEU A 163 4.61 -6.66 -4.59
CA LEU A 163 4.66 -7.78 -3.66
C LEU A 163 3.28 -8.40 -3.47
N SER A 164 3.25 -9.69 -3.11
CA SER A 164 2.07 -10.41 -2.67
C SER A 164 2.23 -10.87 -1.23
N GLY A 165 1.12 -10.89 -0.47
CA GLY A 165 1.13 -11.36 0.91
C GLY A 165 -0.28 -11.61 1.44
N ASP A 166 -0.38 -12.56 2.39
CA ASP A 166 -1.65 -12.86 3.07
C ASP A 166 -1.77 -11.97 4.31
N ILE A 167 -2.57 -10.91 4.20
CA ILE A 167 -2.82 -9.95 5.28
C ILE A 167 -4.23 -10.15 5.80
N ARG A 168 -4.35 -10.61 7.06
CA ARG A 168 -5.63 -10.90 7.71
C ARG A 168 -5.90 -9.97 8.88
N GLN A 169 -7.19 -9.64 9.05
CA GLN A 169 -7.61 -8.86 10.21
C GLN A 169 -7.86 -9.79 11.39
N ALA A 170 -7.06 -9.63 12.44
CA ALA A 170 -7.25 -10.34 13.70
C ALA A 170 -6.47 -9.68 14.84
N ASN A 171 -6.86 -9.98 16.08
CA ASN A 171 -6.15 -9.53 17.26
C ASN A 171 -5.18 -10.61 17.73
N SER A 172 -3.89 -10.37 17.54
CA SER A 172 -2.81 -11.32 17.82
C SER A 172 -2.63 -11.71 19.29
N TYR A 173 -3.31 -11.01 20.21
CA TYR A 173 -3.35 -11.43 21.61
C TYR A 173 -4.34 -12.60 21.86
N TYR A 174 -5.27 -12.82 20.94
CA TYR A 174 -6.34 -13.80 21.14
C TYR A 174 -6.32 -14.93 20.12
N GLU A 175 -5.80 -14.68 18.94
CA GLU A 175 -5.80 -15.65 17.85
C GLU A 175 -4.59 -15.48 16.92
N ASP A 176 -4.09 -16.59 16.39
CA ASP A 176 -3.17 -16.67 15.26
C ASP A 176 -3.94 -17.22 14.05
N VAL A 177 -4.19 -16.37 13.05
CA VAL A 177 -4.94 -16.77 11.85
C VAL A 177 -4.06 -17.33 10.73
N HIS A 178 -2.76 -17.43 10.99
CA HIS A 178 -1.74 -17.98 10.08
C HIS A 178 -1.09 -19.25 10.63
N GLU A 179 -1.69 -19.89 11.63
CA GLU A 179 -1.26 -21.22 12.09
C GLU A 179 -1.20 -22.19 10.90
N SER A 180 -0.07 -22.83 10.73
CA SER A 180 0.21 -23.82 9.68
C SER A 180 0.01 -25.24 10.18
#